data_66251ed983be3753bbd2dc20551c5790
#
_entry.id   66251ed983be3753bbd2dc20551c5790
#
_cell.length_a   1.000
_cell.length_b   1.000
_cell.length_c   1.000
_cell.angle_alpha   90.00
_cell.angle_beta   90.00
_cell.angle_gamma   90.00
#
_symmetry.space_group_name_H-M   'P 1'
#
loop_
_entity.id
_entity.type
_entity.pdbx_description
1 polymer ?
#
loop_
_entity_poly.entity_id
_entity_poly.type
_entity_poly.pdbx_seq_one_letter_code
_entity_poly.pdbx_strand_id
1 'polypeptide(L)'
;MTKKEEQYREDIMDIFIRSLTANIDEIDANPEAYLRTAMDKVIKSYGMKINKKSKSKIFYYLKRDLIGYGQMDVLMNDANVEDISLDGTNVPIFAYHRKFESVETTCIWKTDDELESYVIKLAQRCGKHISVADPLLDATLMDGSRIVMKLGHEVSTRGSSFCIR
;
A
#
# COMPACT_ATOMS: atom_id res chain seq x y z
N MET A 1 14.51 9.42 1.78
CA MET A 1 15.32 8.99 0.61
C MET A 1 15.96 10.20 -0.04
N THR A 2 17.08 10.04 -0.74
CA THR A 2 17.63 11.10 -1.61
C THR A 2 16.88 11.09 -2.95
N LYS A 3 16.87 12.21 -3.68
CA LYS A 3 16.25 12.30 -5.03
C LYS A 3 16.71 11.17 -5.96
N LYS A 4 18.00 10.80 -5.88
CA LYS A 4 18.56 9.71 -6.69
C LYS A 4 18.04 8.32 -6.27
N GLU A 5 17.82 8.10 -4.97
CA GLU A 5 17.21 6.86 -4.47
C GLU A 5 15.74 6.75 -4.87
N GLU A 6 15.02 7.88 -4.92
CA GLU A 6 13.64 7.94 -5.43
C GLU A 6 13.58 7.58 -6.91
N GLN A 7 14.43 8.18 -7.73
CA GLN A 7 14.49 7.86 -9.14
C GLN A 7 14.78 6.36 -9.36
N TYR A 8 15.77 5.78 -8.68
CA TYR A 8 16.04 4.36 -8.78
C TYR A 8 14.86 3.50 -8.33
N ARG A 9 14.11 3.90 -7.32
CA ARG A 9 12.90 3.18 -6.88
C ARG A 9 11.84 3.19 -7.98
N GLU A 10 11.57 4.35 -8.58
CA GLU A 10 10.61 4.51 -9.68
C GLU A 10 11.02 3.70 -10.91
N ASP A 11 12.28 3.82 -11.34
CA ASP A 11 12.80 3.05 -12.47
C ASP A 11 12.66 1.53 -12.24
N ILE A 12 12.99 1.05 -11.05
CA ILE A 12 12.87 -0.38 -10.69
C ILE A 12 11.39 -0.79 -10.67
N MET A 13 10.50 0.04 -10.13
CA MET A 13 9.07 -0.22 -10.09
C MET A 13 8.49 -0.33 -11.50
N ASP A 14 8.81 0.61 -12.38
CA ASP A 14 8.34 0.63 -13.77
C ASP A 14 8.81 -0.60 -14.55
N ILE A 15 10.10 -0.95 -14.41
CA ILE A 15 10.67 -2.13 -15.05
C ILE A 15 10.00 -3.38 -14.50
N PHE A 16 9.79 -3.45 -13.19
CA PHE A 16 9.15 -4.56 -12.52
C PHE A 16 7.72 -4.77 -13.03
N ILE A 17 6.91 -3.71 -13.08
CA ILE A 17 5.53 -3.77 -13.59
C ILE A 17 5.50 -4.23 -15.07
N ARG A 18 6.41 -3.73 -15.90
CA ARG A 18 6.50 -4.11 -17.32
C ARG A 18 7.04 -5.51 -17.55
N SER A 19 7.86 -6.02 -16.63
CA SER A 19 8.51 -7.34 -16.74
C SER A 19 7.74 -8.45 -16.04
N LEU A 20 6.58 -8.16 -15.46
CA LEU A 20 5.71 -9.13 -14.77
C LEU A 20 5.08 -10.13 -15.75
N THR A 21 5.92 -10.98 -16.32
CA THR A 21 5.56 -12.33 -16.74
C THR A 21 5.76 -13.25 -15.54
N ALA A 22 4.99 -13.02 -14.50
CA ALA A 22 5.23 -13.61 -13.21
C ALA A 22 4.76 -15.06 -13.18
N ASN A 23 5.60 -15.90 -12.63
CA ASN A 23 5.21 -17.22 -12.15
C ASN A 23 4.39 -16.98 -10.86
N ILE A 24 3.07 -17.00 -10.96
CA ILE A 24 2.14 -16.68 -9.85
C ILE A 24 2.44 -17.56 -8.65
N ASP A 25 2.75 -18.84 -8.88
CA ASP A 25 3.06 -19.81 -7.84
C ASP A 25 4.30 -19.43 -6.99
N GLU A 26 5.32 -18.81 -7.61
CA GLU A 26 6.51 -18.34 -6.88
C GLU A 26 6.24 -17.10 -6.03
N ILE A 27 5.33 -16.25 -6.48
CA ILE A 27 4.91 -15.04 -5.73
C ILE A 27 4.12 -15.47 -4.50
N ASP A 28 3.17 -16.37 -4.66
CA ASP A 28 2.30 -16.81 -3.57
C ASP A 28 3.07 -17.56 -2.49
N ALA A 29 4.10 -18.33 -2.86
CA ALA A 29 4.91 -19.07 -1.91
C ALA A 29 5.77 -18.18 -1.00
N ASN A 30 6.43 -17.13 -1.54
CA ASN A 30 7.23 -16.19 -0.76
C ASN A 30 7.41 -14.84 -1.50
N PRO A 31 6.43 -13.92 -1.37
CA PRO A 31 6.42 -12.64 -2.08
C PRO A 31 7.68 -11.80 -1.83
N GLU A 32 8.21 -11.83 -0.59
CA GLU A 32 9.39 -11.03 -0.22
C GLU A 32 10.67 -11.55 -0.89
N ALA A 33 10.89 -12.86 -0.88
CA ALA A 33 12.06 -13.48 -1.51
C ALA A 33 12.01 -13.28 -3.05
N TYR A 34 10.83 -13.43 -3.64
CA TYR A 34 10.61 -13.15 -5.06
C TYR A 34 10.94 -11.69 -5.41
N LEU A 35 10.39 -10.72 -4.66
CA LEU A 35 10.63 -9.30 -4.88
C LEU A 35 12.12 -8.94 -4.76
N ARG A 36 12.83 -9.54 -3.78
CA ARG A 36 14.27 -9.34 -3.60
C ARG A 36 15.06 -9.84 -4.80
N THR A 37 14.76 -11.04 -5.26
CA THR A 37 15.42 -11.66 -6.42
C THR A 37 15.13 -10.86 -7.70
N ALA A 38 13.90 -10.44 -7.91
CA ALA A 38 13.50 -9.63 -9.06
C ALA A 38 14.19 -8.26 -9.06
N MET A 39 14.26 -7.58 -7.91
CA MET A 39 15.01 -6.32 -7.78
C MET A 39 16.49 -6.51 -8.12
N ASP A 40 17.11 -7.60 -7.66
CA ASP A 40 18.52 -7.89 -7.94
C ASP A 40 18.78 -8.16 -9.42
N LYS A 41 17.86 -8.86 -10.09
CA LYS A 41 17.91 -9.07 -11.54
C LYS A 41 17.83 -7.73 -12.29
N VAL A 42 16.91 -6.85 -11.93
CA VAL A 42 16.76 -5.53 -12.56
C VAL A 42 18.03 -4.70 -12.36
N ILE A 43 18.53 -4.56 -11.13
CA ILE A 43 19.74 -3.80 -10.82
C ILE A 43 20.93 -4.30 -11.67
N LYS A 44 21.08 -5.63 -11.80
CA LYS A 44 22.17 -6.25 -12.57
C LYS A 44 21.99 -6.03 -14.07
N SER A 45 20.79 -6.25 -14.61
CA SER A 45 20.49 -6.15 -16.03
C SER A 45 20.65 -4.72 -16.57
N TYR A 46 20.32 -3.73 -15.77
CA TYR A 46 20.42 -2.32 -16.14
C TYR A 46 21.70 -1.64 -15.64
N GLY A 47 22.64 -2.39 -15.06
CA GLY A 47 23.93 -1.88 -14.61
C GLY A 47 23.83 -0.77 -13.57
N MET A 48 22.79 -0.76 -12.74
CA MET A 48 22.55 0.30 -11.77
C MET A 48 23.58 0.26 -10.65
N LYS A 49 24.31 1.37 -10.45
CA LYS A 49 25.32 1.48 -9.40
C LYS A 49 24.68 1.94 -8.09
N ILE A 50 24.11 1.00 -7.34
CA ILE A 50 23.42 1.23 -6.07
C ILE A 50 24.27 0.63 -4.94
N ASN A 51 24.61 1.42 -3.92
CA ASN A 51 25.32 0.93 -2.75
C ASN A 51 24.38 0.07 -1.87
N LYS A 52 24.97 -0.76 -0.98
CA LYS A 52 24.23 -1.69 -0.12
C LYS A 52 23.16 -1.00 0.75
N LYS A 53 23.48 0.19 1.29
CA LYS A 53 22.56 0.95 2.15
C LYS A 53 21.36 1.49 1.36
N SER A 54 21.59 2.07 0.19
CA SER A 54 20.53 2.54 -0.71
C SER A 54 19.68 1.39 -1.24
N LYS A 55 20.29 0.24 -1.56
CA LYS A 55 19.58 -0.97 -1.97
C LYS A 55 18.59 -1.44 -0.90
N SER A 56 19.01 -1.48 0.37
CA SER A 56 18.13 -1.86 1.48
C SER A 56 16.97 -0.89 1.66
N LYS A 57 17.19 0.42 1.50
CA LYS A 57 16.12 1.42 1.55
C LYS A 57 15.13 1.26 0.40
N ILE A 58 15.63 1.11 -0.83
CA ILE A 58 14.78 0.93 -2.02
C ILE A 58 13.95 -0.34 -1.85
N PHE A 59 14.56 -1.43 -1.39
CA PHE A 59 13.85 -2.68 -1.13
C PHE A 59 12.72 -2.51 -0.10
N TYR A 60 12.97 -1.77 0.99
CA TYR A 60 11.95 -1.48 1.99
C TYR A 60 10.73 -0.78 1.38
N TYR A 61 10.95 0.25 0.56
CA TYR A 61 9.84 0.97 -0.07
C TYR A 61 9.12 0.14 -1.13
N LEU A 62 9.84 -0.66 -1.92
CA LEU A 62 9.22 -1.59 -2.88
C LEU A 62 8.37 -2.64 -2.16
N LYS A 63 8.87 -3.24 -1.08
CA LYS A 63 8.12 -4.19 -0.25
C LYS A 63 6.87 -3.53 0.33
N ARG A 64 6.99 -2.35 0.91
CA ARG A 64 5.90 -1.56 1.47
C ARG A 64 4.80 -1.29 0.44
N ASP A 65 5.16 -0.89 -0.77
CA ASP A 65 4.21 -0.43 -1.78
C ASP A 65 3.58 -1.59 -2.57
N LEU A 66 4.32 -2.70 -2.79
CA LEU A 66 3.83 -3.86 -3.55
C LEU A 66 3.20 -4.94 -2.67
N ILE A 67 3.83 -5.28 -1.56
CA ILE A 67 3.41 -6.36 -0.66
C ILE A 67 2.68 -5.81 0.56
N GLY A 68 3.19 -4.73 1.15
CA GLY A 68 2.63 -4.06 2.33
C GLY A 68 1.43 -3.16 2.02
N TYR A 69 1.04 -2.35 2.98
CA TYR A 69 -0.12 -1.45 2.92
C TYR A 69 0.25 -0.04 2.41
N GLY A 70 1.35 0.11 1.63
CA GLY A 70 1.78 1.41 1.10
C GLY A 70 2.06 2.41 2.22
N GLN A 71 1.51 3.62 2.10
CA GLN A 71 1.75 4.66 3.13
C GLN A 71 1.13 4.32 4.50
N MET A 72 0.17 3.40 4.59
CA MET A 72 -0.38 2.93 5.86
C MET A 72 0.42 1.80 6.51
N ASP A 73 1.44 1.27 5.84
CA ASP A 73 2.15 0.07 6.27
C ASP A 73 2.72 0.19 7.70
N VAL A 74 3.18 1.38 8.08
CA VAL A 74 3.70 1.65 9.43
C VAL A 74 2.58 1.57 10.48
N LEU A 75 1.41 2.12 10.18
CA LEU A 75 0.25 2.10 11.08
C LEU A 75 -0.30 0.67 11.25
N MET A 76 -0.38 -0.08 10.15
CA MET A 76 -0.84 -1.47 10.16
C MET A 76 0.09 -2.42 10.92
N ASN A 77 1.37 -2.09 11.01
CA ASN A 77 2.37 -2.91 11.72
C ASN A 77 2.66 -2.41 13.16
N ASP A 78 1.99 -1.36 13.63
CA ASP A 78 2.13 -0.90 15.01
C ASP A 78 1.11 -1.59 15.91
N ALA A 79 1.58 -2.45 16.82
CA ALA A 79 0.74 -3.21 17.74
C ALA A 79 -0.06 -2.33 18.76
N ASN A 80 0.23 -1.04 18.83
CA ASN A 80 -0.51 -0.10 19.68
C ASN A 80 -1.59 0.67 18.91
N VAL A 81 -1.67 0.56 17.60
CA VAL A 81 -2.74 1.13 16.78
C VAL A 81 -3.91 0.15 16.77
N GLU A 82 -5.08 0.60 17.18
CA GLU A 82 -6.31 -0.21 17.27
C GLU A 82 -7.30 0.09 16.16
N ASP A 83 -7.42 1.37 15.76
CA ASP A 83 -8.30 1.78 14.68
C ASP A 83 -7.54 2.71 13.72
N ILE A 84 -7.80 2.58 12.44
CA ILE A 84 -7.30 3.47 11.38
C ILE A 84 -8.50 3.92 10.56
N SER A 85 -8.69 5.22 10.40
CA SER A 85 -9.80 5.77 9.63
C SER A 85 -9.36 6.85 8.65
N LEU A 86 -9.98 6.85 7.49
CA LEU A 86 -9.85 7.89 6.47
C LEU A 86 -11.22 8.26 5.93
N ASP A 87 -11.48 9.56 5.82
CA ASP A 87 -12.79 10.11 5.47
C ASP A 87 -12.72 11.02 4.23
N GLY A 88 -12.00 10.56 3.19
CA GLY A 88 -11.89 11.25 1.92
C GLY A 88 -10.50 11.76 1.57
N THR A 89 -10.41 12.41 0.42
CA THR A 89 -9.18 13.03 -0.07
C THR A 89 -8.87 14.36 0.62
N ASN A 90 -7.58 14.72 0.65
CA ASN A 90 -7.06 15.90 1.34
C ASN A 90 -7.37 15.94 2.85
N VAL A 91 -7.77 14.80 3.42
CA VAL A 91 -7.95 14.60 4.85
C VAL A 91 -6.85 13.67 5.33
N PRO A 92 -6.19 13.95 6.47
CA PRO A 92 -5.22 13.02 7.04
C PRO A 92 -5.89 11.74 7.54
N ILE A 93 -5.14 10.64 7.51
CA ILE A 93 -5.56 9.44 8.23
C ILE A 93 -5.53 9.72 9.73
N PHE A 94 -6.57 9.30 10.42
CA PHE A 94 -6.61 9.23 11.88
C PHE A 94 -6.33 7.80 12.34
N ALA A 95 -5.48 7.69 13.36
CA ALA A 95 -5.18 6.42 14.02
C ALA A 95 -5.54 6.52 15.50
N TYR A 96 -6.25 5.53 16.03
CA TYR A 96 -6.44 5.41 17.47
C TYR A 96 -5.33 4.55 18.05
N HIS A 97 -4.49 5.19 18.88
CA HIS A 97 -3.33 4.57 19.48
C HIS A 97 -3.56 4.38 20.98
N ARG A 98 -3.31 3.19 21.53
CA ARG A 98 -3.56 2.82 22.95
C ARG A 98 -3.02 3.83 23.95
N LYS A 99 -1.88 4.45 23.67
CA LYS A 99 -1.21 5.39 24.57
C LYS A 99 -1.55 6.84 24.29
N PHE A 100 -1.82 7.20 23.05
CA PHE A 100 -1.97 8.58 22.61
C PHE A 100 -3.40 8.91 22.16
N GLU A 101 -4.31 7.93 22.23
CA GLU A 101 -5.70 8.05 21.78
C GLU A 101 -5.78 8.39 20.29
N SER A 102 -6.66 9.30 19.89
CA SER A 102 -6.81 9.70 18.49
C SER A 102 -5.67 10.58 18.03
N VAL A 103 -4.90 10.11 17.06
CA VAL A 103 -3.73 10.79 16.51
C VAL A 103 -3.96 11.07 15.03
N GLU A 104 -3.76 12.32 14.63
CA GLU A 104 -3.70 12.73 13.25
C GLU A 104 -2.34 12.36 12.66
N THR A 105 -2.33 11.69 11.51
CA THR A 105 -1.10 11.26 10.83
C THR A 105 -0.72 12.23 9.72
N THR A 106 0.48 12.06 9.16
CA THR A 106 0.93 12.79 7.97
C THR A 106 0.53 12.11 6.65
N CYS A 107 -0.19 11.00 6.71
CA CYS A 107 -0.62 10.25 5.52
C CYS A 107 -1.87 10.89 4.93
N ILE A 108 -1.78 11.38 3.70
CA ILE A 108 -2.87 12.05 2.98
C ILE A 108 -2.88 11.56 1.54
N TRP A 109 -4.07 11.20 1.00
CA TRP A 109 -4.28 11.06 -0.43
C TRP A 109 -4.72 12.39 -1.02
N LYS A 110 -4.06 12.82 -2.09
CA LYS A 110 -4.28 14.14 -2.69
C LYS A 110 -5.36 14.14 -3.76
N THR A 111 -5.59 13.01 -4.40
CA THR A 111 -6.57 12.88 -5.49
C THR A 111 -7.54 11.73 -5.21
N ASP A 112 -8.76 11.85 -5.75
CA ASP A 112 -9.77 10.81 -5.64
C ASP A 112 -9.33 9.54 -6.37
N ASP A 113 -8.69 9.67 -7.54
CA ASP A 113 -8.21 8.53 -8.32
C ASP A 113 -7.18 7.68 -7.55
N GLU A 114 -6.26 8.35 -6.81
CA GLU A 114 -5.29 7.64 -5.96
C GLU A 114 -5.98 6.90 -4.80
N LEU A 115 -6.95 7.55 -4.15
CA LEU A 115 -7.67 6.96 -3.03
C LEU A 115 -8.58 5.82 -3.49
N GLU A 116 -9.31 5.99 -4.60
CA GLU A 116 -10.17 4.95 -5.17
C GLU A 116 -9.35 3.71 -5.57
N SER A 117 -8.23 3.93 -6.27
CA SER A 117 -7.30 2.84 -6.63
C SER A 117 -6.81 2.11 -5.39
N TYR A 118 -6.55 2.84 -4.30
CA TYR A 118 -6.11 2.26 -3.05
C TYR A 118 -7.21 1.45 -2.35
N VAL A 119 -8.45 1.96 -2.30
CA VAL A 119 -9.60 1.24 -1.75
C VAL A 119 -9.90 -0.04 -2.54
N ILE A 120 -9.85 0.03 -3.88
CA ILE A 120 -10.00 -1.15 -4.74
C ILE A 120 -8.89 -2.19 -4.44
N LYS A 121 -7.65 -1.75 -4.28
CA LYS A 121 -6.53 -2.63 -3.89
C LYS A 121 -6.77 -3.30 -2.53
N LEU A 122 -7.30 -2.59 -1.54
CA LEU A 122 -7.64 -3.16 -0.23
C LEU A 122 -8.76 -4.21 -0.36
N ALA A 123 -9.80 -3.94 -1.15
CA ALA A 123 -10.88 -4.89 -1.41
C ALA A 123 -10.34 -6.19 -2.05
N GLN A 124 -9.48 -6.08 -3.05
CA GLN A 124 -8.83 -7.22 -3.70
C GLN A 124 -7.99 -8.04 -2.72
N ARG A 125 -7.31 -7.41 -1.77
CA ARG A 125 -6.56 -8.09 -0.69
C ARG A 125 -7.45 -8.89 0.26
N CYS A 126 -8.71 -8.50 0.40
CA CYS A 126 -9.71 -9.26 1.13
C CYS A 126 -10.34 -10.38 0.27
N GLY A 127 -9.88 -10.59 -0.97
CA GLY A 127 -10.52 -11.50 -1.93
C GLY A 127 -11.92 -11.05 -2.34
N LYS A 128 -12.22 -9.76 -2.22
CA LYS A 128 -13.51 -9.15 -2.50
C LYS A 128 -13.42 -8.16 -3.67
N HIS A 129 -14.57 -7.77 -4.17
CA HIS A 129 -14.71 -6.76 -5.21
C HIS A 129 -15.55 -5.59 -4.68
N ILE A 130 -15.17 -4.37 -5.01
CA ILE A 130 -15.93 -3.15 -4.75
C ILE A 130 -16.02 -2.36 -6.06
N SER A 131 -17.15 -1.74 -6.34
CA SER A 131 -17.39 -1.00 -7.58
C SER A 131 -18.38 0.15 -7.36
N VAL A 132 -18.53 1.02 -8.35
CA VAL A 132 -19.52 2.11 -8.30
C VAL A 132 -20.95 1.56 -8.16
N ALA A 133 -21.24 0.37 -8.71
CA ALA A 133 -22.54 -0.29 -8.58
C ALA A 133 -22.77 -0.92 -7.21
N ASP A 134 -21.70 -1.33 -6.53
CA ASP A 134 -21.71 -1.86 -5.15
C ASP A 134 -20.59 -1.18 -4.36
N PRO A 135 -20.84 0.06 -3.88
CA PRO A 135 -19.79 0.93 -3.34
C PRO A 135 -19.49 0.71 -1.85
N LEU A 136 -20.19 -0.20 -1.19
CA LEU A 136 -20.02 -0.49 0.23
C LEU A 136 -19.47 -1.90 0.43
N LEU A 137 -18.41 -2.04 1.22
CA LEU A 137 -17.80 -3.34 1.49
C LEU A 137 -17.40 -3.47 2.95
N ASP A 138 -17.87 -4.53 3.60
CA ASP A 138 -17.41 -5.02 4.91
C ASP A 138 -16.63 -6.33 4.66
N ALA A 139 -15.37 -6.36 5.12
CA ALA A 139 -14.47 -7.48 4.86
C ALA A 139 -13.48 -7.67 6.01
N THR A 140 -12.69 -8.75 5.92
CA THR A 140 -11.59 -9.04 6.85
C THR A 140 -10.28 -9.10 6.05
N LEU A 141 -9.26 -8.39 6.51
CA LEU A 141 -7.91 -8.44 5.97
C LEU A 141 -7.22 -9.75 6.35
N MET A 142 -6.11 -10.07 5.69
CA MET A 142 -5.38 -11.34 5.92
C MET A 142 -4.78 -11.46 7.33
N ASP A 143 -4.53 -10.33 8.00
CA ASP A 143 -4.06 -10.27 9.39
C ASP A 143 -5.17 -10.44 10.44
N GLY A 144 -6.44 -10.58 9.99
CA GLY A 144 -7.61 -10.72 10.85
C GLY A 144 -8.31 -9.39 11.17
N SER A 145 -7.75 -8.26 10.78
CA SER A 145 -8.34 -6.94 10.99
C SER A 145 -9.62 -6.79 10.16
N ARG A 146 -10.64 -6.19 10.76
CA ARG A 146 -11.90 -5.90 10.06
C ARG A 146 -11.82 -4.55 9.35
N ILE A 147 -12.27 -4.51 8.11
CA ILE A 147 -12.27 -3.29 7.30
C ILE A 147 -13.66 -3.02 6.72
N VAL A 148 -14.12 -1.77 6.86
CA VAL A 148 -15.29 -1.24 6.16
C VAL A 148 -14.81 -0.19 5.18
N MET A 149 -15.23 -0.32 3.92
CA MET A 149 -14.83 0.55 2.81
C MET A 149 -16.02 1.15 2.10
N LYS A 150 -15.86 2.37 1.61
CA LYS A 150 -16.80 3.07 0.73
C LYS A 150 -16.03 3.55 -0.49
N LEU A 151 -16.57 3.35 -1.68
CA LEU A 151 -15.96 3.75 -2.95
C LEU A 151 -16.74 4.91 -3.59
N GLY A 152 -16.02 5.97 -3.94
CA GLY A 152 -16.55 7.10 -4.71
C GLY A 152 -17.48 8.04 -3.93
N HIS A 153 -18.00 9.02 -4.66
CA HIS A 153 -18.85 10.08 -4.12
C HIS A 153 -20.34 9.69 -4.02
N GLU A 154 -20.74 8.55 -4.58
CA GLU A 154 -22.14 8.09 -4.58
C GLU A 154 -22.68 7.85 -3.16
N VAL A 155 -21.81 7.43 -2.24
CA VAL A 155 -22.17 7.07 -0.86
C VAL A 155 -21.49 7.95 0.19
N SER A 156 -20.62 8.86 -0.22
CA SER A 156 -19.89 9.77 0.66
C SER A 156 -19.60 11.09 -0.05
N THR A 157 -19.98 12.19 0.55
CA THR A 157 -19.75 13.55 0.02
C THR A 157 -18.27 13.92 -0.10
N ARG A 158 -17.39 13.21 0.60
CA ARG A 158 -15.94 13.44 0.61
C ARG A 158 -15.14 12.43 -0.21
N GLY A 159 -15.84 11.62 -1.03
CA GLY A 159 -15.22 10.56 -1.83
C GLY A 159 -15.03 9.26 -1.06
N SER A 160 -14.13 8.44 -1.55
CA SER A 160 -13.85 7.13 -0.95
C SER A 160 -13.35 7.22 0.48
N SER A 161 -13.71 6.25 1.30
CA SER A 161 -13.31 6.21 2.71
C SER A 161 -13.14 4.76 3.20
N PHE A 162 -12.42 4.58 4.30
CA PHE A 162 -12.31 3.28 4.97
C PHE A 162 -12.06 3.42 6.46
N CYS A 163 -12.43 2.36 7.19
CA CYS A 163 -12.13 2.19 8.61
C CYS A 163 -11.62 0.77 8.85
N ILE A 164 -10.48 0.61 9.51
CA ILE A 164 -9.85 -0.66 9.88
C ILE A 164 -9.81 -0.75 11.40
N ARG A 165 -10.17 -1.93 11.93
CA ARG A 165 -10.17 -2.23 13.37
C ARG A 165 -9.55 -3.59 13.63
#